data_74943e638314d6e2aa2bc5bacecbcd72
#
_entry.id   74943e638314d6e2aa2bc5bacecbcd72
#
_cell.length_a   1.000
_cell.length_b   1.000
_cell.length_c   1.000
_cell.angle_alpha   90.00
_cell.angle_beta   90.00
_cell.angle_gamma   90.00
#
_symmetry.space_group_name_H-M   'P 1'
#
loop_
_entity.id
_entity.type
_entity.pdbx_description
1 polymer ?
#
loop_
_entity_poly.entity_id
_entity_poly.type
_entity_poly.pdbx_seq_one_letter_code
_entity_poly.pdbx_strand_id
1 'polypeptide(L)'
;MCGIASWLTKDPVEDDRLQTVLRMLDHRGPDGNGVWVESSEEKIQAGLLHTRLSIIDLSEQGAQPMQSECGRVVLSFNGEI
;
A
#
# COMPACT_ATOMS: atom_id res chain seq x y z
N MET A 1 8.16 -4.39 -12.03
CA MET A 1 8.46 -4.10 -10.62
C MET A 1 7.30 -3.36 -9.99
N CYS A 2 7.00 -3.72 -8.77
CA CYS A 2 5.91 -3.09 -8.03
C CYS A 2 6.18 -1.62 -7.71
N GLY A 3 5.15 -0.87 -7.44
CA GLY A 3 5.25 0.49 -6.93
C GLY A 3 4.83 0.54 -5.47
N ILE A 4 5.49 1.35 -4.68
CA ILE A 4 5.12 1.58 -3.28
C ILE A 4 5.11 3.08 -2.98
N ALA A 5 4.23 3.48 -2.07
CA ALA A 5 4.21 4.82 -1.50
C ALA A 5 3.87 4.72 -0.02
N SER A 6 4.42 5.62 0.75
CA SER A 6 4.14 5.69 2.18
C SER A 6 4.08 7.14 2.62
N TRP A 7 3.38 7.40 3.71
CA TRP A 7 3.27 8.75 4.25
C TRP A 7 3.07 8.73 5.75
N LEU A 8 3.45 9.83 6.36
CA LEU A 8 3.27 10.06 7.78
C LEU A 8 2.87 11.54 7.92
N THR A 9 1.62 11.79 8.23
CA THR A 9 1.06 13.15 8.20
C THR A 9 0.24 13.44 9.45
N LYS A 10 0.07 14.73 9.74
CA LYS A 10 -0.80 15.18 10.83
C LYS A 10 -2.26 15.23 10.39
N ASP A 11 -2.50 15.52 9.12
CA ASP A 11 -3.84 15.61 8.57
C ASP A 11 -4.14 14.39 7.71
N PRO A 12 -5.39 13.90 7.71
CA PRO A 12 -5.76 12.78 6.86
C PRO A 12 -5.50 13.09 5.39
N VAL A 13 -4.99 12.09 4.67
CA VAL A 13 -4.82 12.19 3.22
C VAL A 13 -6.16 11.89 2.56
N GLU A 14 -6.62 12.80 1.72
CA GLU A 14 -7.88 12.65 1.01
C GLU A 14 -7.83 11.49 0.01
N ASP A 15 -8.96 10.83 -0.16
CA ASP A 15 -9.07 9.68 -1.06
C ASP A 15 -8.69 10.04 -2.49
N ASP A 16 -9.04 11.23 -2.96
CA ASP A 16 -8.66 11.69 -4.30
C ASP A 16 -7.15 11.69 -4.52
N ARG A 17 -6.39 12.05 -3.50
CA ARG A 17 -4.93 12.02 -3.57
C ARG A 17 -4.42 10.59 -3.63
N LEU A 18 -5.00 9.69 -2.85
CA LEU A 18 -4.65 8.28 -2.87
C LEU A 18 -4.89 7.68 -4.25
N GLN A 19 -6.02 7.97 -4.85
CA GLN A 19 -6.35 7.49 -6.19
C GLN A 19 -5.40 8.05 -7.25
N THR A 20 -5.00 9.30 -7.10
CA THR A 20 -4.03 9.92 -8.00
C THR A 20 -2.68 9.22 -7.93
N VAL A 21 -2.19 8.94 -6.73
CA VAL A 21 -0.91 8.24 -6.54
C VAL A 21 -1.00 6.82 -7.09
N LEU A 22 -2.10 6.12 -6.87
CA LEU A 22 -2.32 4.80 -7.44
C LEU A 22 -2.22 4.82 -8.97
N ARG A 23 -2.85 5.79 -9.62
CA ARG A 23 -2.75 5.93 -11.07
C ARG A 23 -1.34 6.22 -11.54
N MET A 24 -0.60 7.04 -10.80
CA MET A 24 0.79 7.36 -11.13
C MET A 24 1.71 6.15 -11.04
N LEU A 25 1.40 5.21 -10.16
CA LEU A 25 2.20 3.99 -9.97
C LEU A 25 1.69 2.79 -10.75
N ASP A 26 0.57 2.91 -11.44
CA ASP A 26 -0.06 1.79 -12.12
C ASP A 26 0.85 1.14 -13.16
N HIS A 27 1.68 1.92 -13.84
CA HIS A 27 2.63 1.39 -14.83
C HIS A 27 3.67 0.45 -14.21
N ARG A 28 3.88 0.52 -12.91
CA ARG A 28 4.83 -0.36 -12.20
C ARG A 28 4.18 -1.64 -11.72
N GLY A 29 2.87 -1.64 -11.52
CA GLY A 29 2.18 -2.82 -11.01
C GLY A 29 0.70 -2.81 -11.37
N PRO A 30 0.36 -3.14 -12.65
CA PRO A 30 -1.03 -3.07 -13.10
C PRO A 30 -1.89 -4.24 -12.66
N ASP A 31 -1.32 -5.27 -12.04
CA ASP A 31 -2.05 -6.50 -11.69
C ASP A 31 -2.88 -6.37 -10.41
N GLY A 32 -2.67 -5.33 -9.65
CA GLY A 32 -3.45 -5.08 -8.44
C GLY A 32 -2.91 -3.91 -7.67
N ASN A 33 -3.69 -3.43 -6.72
CA ASN A 33 -3.25 -2.36 -5.82
C ASN A 33 -3.84 -2.57 -4.44
N GLY A 34 -3.26 -1.90 -3.46
CA GLY A 34 -3.76 -1.92 -2.10
C GLY A 34 -3.34 -0.68 -1.35
N VAL A 35 -4.17 -0.28 -0.41
CA VAL A 35 -3.93 0.87 0.46
C VAL A 35 -4.22 0.45 1.89
N TRP A 36 -3.33 0.78 2.79
CA TRP A 36 -3.54 0.66 4.23
C TRP A 36 -3.34 2.02 4.88
N VAL A 37 -4.29 2.43 5.70
CA VAL A 37 -4.21 3.69 6.43
C VAL A 37 -4.50 3.39 7.89
N GLU A 38 -3.65 3.92 8.76
CA GLU A 38 -3.88 3.82 10.19
C GLU A 38 -5.10 4.65 10.57
N SER A 39 -6.05 4.01 11.26
CA SER A 39 -7.33 4.65 11.64
C SER A 39 -7.35 5.14 13.07
N SER A 40 -6.20 5.35 13.70
CA SER A 40 -6.15 5.83 15.08
C SER A 40 -6.59 7.29 15.17
N GLU A 41 -7.13 7.66 16.33
CA GLU A 41 -7.52 9.04 16.62
C GLU A 41 -6.32 9.91 16.99
N GLU A 42 -5.13 9.37 16.93
CA GLU A 42 -3.91 10.11 17.25
C GLU A 42 -3.61 11.17 16.19
N LYS A 43 -2.75 12.10 16.55
CA LYS A 43 -2.46 13.28 15.74
C LYS A 43 -1.69 12.99 14.46
N ILE A 44 -1.09 11.81 14.35
CA ILE A 44 -0.28 11.42 13.20
C ILE A 44 -0.91 10.21 12.54
N GLN A 45 -1.10 10.28 11.23
CA GLN A 45 -1.62 9.18 10.43
C GLN A 45 -0.52 8.61 9.55
N ALA A 46 -0.38 7.30 9.57
CA ALA A 46 0.52 6.58 8.69
C ALA A 46 -0.28 5.85 7.62
N GLY A 47 0.29 5.73 6.44
CA GLY A 47 -0.34 4.98 5.38
C GLY A 47 0.68 4.32 4.48
N LEU A 48 0.30 3.19 3.89
CA LEU A 48 1.07 2.43 2.92
C LEU A 48 0.21 2.14 1.71
N LEU A 49 0.82 2.20 0.54
CA LEU A 49 0.15 1.96 -0.72
C LEU A 49 1.06 1.07 -1.59
N HIS A 50 0.45 0.18 -2.34
CA HIS A 50 1.18 -0.77 -3.18
C HIS A 50 0.46 -0.97 -4.50
N THR A 51 1.23 -0.97 -5.59
CA THR A 51 0.76 -1.45 -6.89
C THR A 51 1.55 -2.70 -7.24
N ARG A 52 0.84 -3.74 -7.65
CA ARG A 52 1.40 -5.08 -7.78
C ARG A 52 1.66 -5.47 -9.22
N LEU A 53 2.86 -5.97 -9.49
CA LEU A 53 3.17 -6.74 -10.68
C LEU A 53 3.33 -8.20 -10.25
N SER A 54 2.36 -9.04 -10.63
CA SER A 54 2.29 -10.43 -10.18
C SER A 54 3.09 -11.33 -11.13
N ILE A 55 4.34 -11.60 -10.75
CA ILE A 55 5.24 -12.44 -11.56
C ILE A 55 5.24 -13.86 -11.05
N ILE A 56 5.40 -14.06 -9.75
CA ILE A 56 5.56 -15.37 -9.12
C ILE A 56 4.28 -15.86 -8.46
N ASP A 57 3.66 -15.03 -7.65
CA ASP A 57 2.44 -15.39 -6.93
C ASP A 57 1.29 -14.52 -7.44
N LEU A 58 0.35 -15.13 -8.16
CA LEU A 58 -0.82 -14.46 -8.70
C LEU A 58 -2.00 -14.45 -7.71
N SER A 59 -1.85 -15.10 -6.55
CA SER A 59 -2.93 -15.20 -5.57
C SER A 59 -3.06 -13.92 -4.74
N GLU A 60 -4.20 -13.79 -4.05
CA GLU A 60 -4.44 -12.70 -3.12
C GLU A 60 -3.51 -12.74 -1.91
N GLN A 61 -2.89 -13.89 -1.63
CA GLN A 61 -1.92 -14.00 -0.54
C GLN A 61 -0.68 -13.16 -0.76
N GLY A 62 -0.35 -12.86 -2.03
CA GLY A 62 0.74 -11.95 -2.36
C GLY A 62 0.34 -10.48 -2.38
N ALA A 63 -0.90 -10.15 -2.09
CA ALA A 63 -1.37 -8.76 -2.10
C ALA A 63 -0.72 -7.94 -0.98
N GLN A 64 -0.46 -6.68 -1.26
CA GLN A 64 0.14 -5.75 -0.31
C GLN A 64 -0.70 -4.46 -0.22
N PRO A 65 -0.62 -3.70 0.88
CA PRO A 65 0.20 -3.98 2.07
C PRO A 65 -0.26 -5.24 2.80
N MET A 66 0.69 -5.98 3.35
CA MET A 66 0.42 -7.19 4.16
C MET A 66 0.37 -6.85 5.64
N GLN A 67 -0.51 -7.50 6.37
CA GLN A 67 -0.62 -7.33 7.82
C GLN A 67 -0.25 -8.64 8.53
N SER A 68 0.40 -8.50 9.68
CA SER A 68 0.56 -9.63 10.60
C SER A 68 -0.81 -10.04 11.17
N GLU A 69 -0.91 -11.26 11.70
CA GLU A 69 -2.19 -11.75 12.25
C GLU A 69 -2.75 -10.84 13.33
N CYS A 70 -1.91 -10.26 14.16
CA CYS A 70 -2.34 -9.36 15.22
C CYS A 70 -2.56 -7.92 14.74
N GLY A 71 -2.24 -7.59 13.49
CA GLY A 71 -2.38 -6.25 12.93
C GLY A 71 -1.34 -5.24 13.41
N ARG A 72 -0.34 -5.67 14.18
CA ARG A 72 0.68 -4.77 14.71
C ARG A 72 1.75 -4.39 13.69
N VAL A 73 1.94 -5.20 12.68
CA VAL A 73 2.95 -4.96 11.64
C VAL A 73 2.25 -4.94 10.31
N VAL A 74 2.54 -3.90 9.53
CA VAL A 74 2.05 -3.77 8.15
C VAL A 74 3.25 -3.55 7.26
N LEU A 75 3.32 -4.31 6.18
CA LEU A 75 4.46 -4.31 5.28
C LEU A 75 4.04 -4.02 3.84
N SER A 76 4.77 -3.13 3.21
CA SER A 76 4.71 -2.94 1.76
C SER A 76 6.15 -2.90 1.26
N PHE A 77 6.47 -3.70 0.24
CA PHE A 77 7.82 -3.69 -0.30
C PHE A 77 7.82 -3.96 -1.79
N ASN A 78 8.90 -3.54 -2.44
CA ASN A 78 9.12 -3.73 -3.86
C ASN A 78 10.27 -4.71 -4.04
N GLY A 79 9.94 -5.95 -4.45
CA GLY A 79 10.93 -6.98 -4.66
C GLY A 79 10.35 -8.38 -4.50
N GLU A 80 11.26 -9.34 -4.43
CA GLU A 80 10.96 -10.76 -4.23
C GLU A 80 11.72 -11.26 -3.02
N ILE A 81 11.10 -12.16 -2.29
CA ILE A 81 11.72 -12.81 -1.14
C ILE A 81 12.00 -14.26 -1.48
#